data_230d797dcfb34a19551b446168197fb3
#
_entry.id   230d797dcfb34a19551b446168197fb3
#
_cell.length_a   1.000
_cell.length_b   1.000
_cell.length_c   1.000
_cell.angle_alpha   90.00
_cell.angle_beta   90.00
_cell.angle_gamma   90.00
#
_symmetry.space_group_name_H-M   'P 1'
#
loop_
_entity.id
_entity.type
_entity.pdbx_description
1 polymer ?
#
loop_
_entity_poly.entity_id
_entity_poly.type
_entity_poly.pdbx_seq_one_letter_code
_entity_poly.pdbx_strand_id
1 'polypeptide(L)'
;MAKRYDAQPDSDNVRNYARILGIVLLVVGVLGLLLGNMLFGLFNSDLLEDIIHLGSGGLMAYAGFALRDNSLARTLVGGLGVVYLLVGLLGFVAPNLFGLIPTGYTLADNLLHLALGILGIVVGFLLPRSTAAVR
;
A
#
# COMPACT_ATOMS: atom_id res chain seq x y z
N MET A 1 10.40 33.74 19.02
CA MET A 1 11.30 32.83 18.25
C MET A 1 10.49 31.62 17.85
N ALA A 2 10.10 31.53 16.58
CA ALA A 2 9.39 30.34 16.09
C ALA A 2 10.39 29.19 15.96
N LYS A 3 10.18 28.11 16.71
CA LYS A 3 10.91 26.84 16.51
C LYS A 3 10.62 26.39 15.08
N ARG A 4 11.60 26.42 14.21
CA ARG A 4 11.54 25.67 12.94
C ARG A 4 11.40 24.19 13.32
N TYR A 5 10.27 23.62 13.02
CA TYR A 5 10.16 22.16 12.96
C TYR A 5 10.92 21.74 11.71
N ASP A 6 12.19 21.42 11.88
CA ASP A 6 12.94 20.76 10.81
C ASP A 6 12.25 19.43 10.58
N ALA A 7 11.69 19.27 9.38
CA ALA A 7 11.06 18.03 8.96
C ALA A 7 12.06 16.88 9.12
N GLN A 8 11.70 15.86 9.90
CA GLN A 8 12.60 14.76 10.18
C GLN A 8 12.65 13.84 8.94
N PRO A 9 13.83 13.49 8.40
CA PRO A 9 13.95 12.75 7.14
C PRO A 9 13.15 11.44 7.08
N ASP A 10 13.01 10.75 8.22
CA ASP A 10 12.33 9.44 8.25
C ASP A 10 10.79 9.57 8.20
N SER A 11 10.23 10.68 8.67
CA SER A 11 8.81 10.97 8.54
C SER A 11 8.44 11.25 7.08
N ASP A 12 9.34 11.85 6.33
CA ASP A 12 9.14 12.17 4.92
C ASP A 12 9.16 10.91 4.06
N ASN A 13 10.01 9.93 4.37
CA ASN A 13 10.07 8.65 3.64
C ASN A 13 8.76 7.87 3.75
N VAL A 14 8.21 7.73 4.96
CA VAL A 14 6.93 7.04 5.18
C VAL A 14 5.79 7.76 4.45
N ARG A 15 5.75 9.09 4.56
CA ARG A 15 4.71 9.90 3.91
C ARG A 15 4.82 9.88 2.39
N ASN A 16 6.04 9.99 1.86
CA ASN A 16 6.27 9.93 0.42
C ASN A 16 5.91 8.58 -0.16
N TYR A 17 6.27 7.49 0.52
CA TYR A 17 5.82 6.15 0.16
C TYR A 17 4.30 6.06 0.15
N ALA A 18 3.64 6.52 1.21
CA ALA A 18 2.19 6.49 1.33
C ALA A 18 1.50 7.34 0.25
N ARG A 19 2.04 8.52 -0.10
CA ARG A 19 1.52 9.38 -1.18
C ARG A 19 1.60 8.68 -2.53
N ILE A 20 2.79 8.16 -2.86
CA ILE A 20 3.04 7.52 -4.16
C ILE A 20 2.16 6.27 -4.29
N LEU A 21 2.20 5.39 -3.29
CA LEU A 21 1.42 4.15 -3.33
C LEU A 21 -0.08 4.44 -3.29
N GLY A 22 -0.51 5.41 -2.50
CA GLY A 22 -1.92 5.83 -2.45
C GLY A 22 -2.44 6.27 -3.82
N ILE A 23 -1.70 7.13 -4.53
CA ILE A 23 -2.06 7.56 -5.89
C ILE A 23 -2.07 6.37 -6.85
N VAL A 24 -1.04 5.51 -6.82
CA VAL A 24 -0.95 4.35 -7.71
C VAL A 24 -2.14 3.41 -7.50
N LEU A 25 -2.47 3.07 -6.26
CA LEU A 25 -3.59 2.16 -5.95
C LEU A 25 -4.95 2.77 -6.33
N LEU A 26 -5.14 4.08 -6.12
CA LEU A 26 -6.36 4.76 -6.57
C LEU A 26 -6.49 4.72 -8.10
N VAL A 27 -5.41 4.98 -8.83
CA VAL A 27 -5.40 4.90 -10.29
C VAL A 27 -5.69 3.47 -10.77
N VAL A 28 -5.04 2.47 -10.16
CA VAL A 28 -5.26 1.05 -10.51
C VAL A 28 -6.71 0.65 -10.25
N GLY A 29 -7.28 1.00 -9.10
CA GLY A 29 -8.69 0.70 -8.80
C GLY A 29 -9.67 1.36 -9.77
N VAL A 30 -9.44 2.63 -10.14
CA VAL A 30 -10.27 3.31 -11.15
C VAL A 30 -10.13 2.66 -12.52
N LEU A 31 -8.89 2.34 -12.94
CA LEU A 31 -8.66 1.69 -14.23
C LEU A 31 -9.28 0.28 -14.27
N GLY A 32 -9.21 -0.48 -13.18
CA GLY A 32 -9.87 -1.78 -13.07
C GLY A 32 -11.38 -1.68 -13.29
N LEU A 33 -12.04 -0.74 -12.61
CA LEU A 33 -13.48 -0.51 -12.79
C LEU A 33 -13.86 -0.09 -14.21
N LEU A 34 -12.99 0.61 -14.94
CA LEU A 34 -13.28 1.14 -16.27
C LEU A 34 -12.91 0.17 -17.40
N LEU A 35 -11.82 -0.59 -17.24
CA LEU A 35 -11.23 -1.41 -18.30
C LEU A 35 -11.58 -2.91 -18.20
N GLY A 36 -12.08 -3.34 -17.04
CA GLY A 36 -12.50 -4.73 -16.82
C GLY A 36 -11.37 -5.66 -16.40
N ASN A 37 -11.54 -6.95 -16.67
CA ASN A 37 -10.94 -8.06 -15.95
C ASN A 37 -9.42 -8.27 -16.12
N MET A 38 -8.74 -7.56 -17.00
CA MET A 38 -7.31 -7.74 -17.22
C MET A 38 -6.62 -6.43 -17.59
N LEU A 39 -5.90 -5.86 -16.64
CA LEU A 39 -5.12 -4.65 -16.87
C LEU A 39 -3.83 -4.99 -17.63
N PHE A 40 -3.65 -4.35 -18.78
CA PHE A 40 -2.47 -4.51 -19.64
C PHE A 40 -2.16 -5.96 -20.06
N GLY A 41 -3.15 -6.88 -19.96
CA GLY A 41 -2.95 -8.30 -20.25
C GLY A 41 -2.08 -9.05 -19.24
N LEU A 42 -1.76 -8.47 -18.11
CA LEU A 42 -0.84 -9.02 -17.10
C LEU A 42 -1.45 -9.14 -15.70
N PHE A 43 -2.25 -8.17 -15.32
CA PHE A 43 -2.79 -8.08 -13.96
C PHE A 43 -4.28 -8.36 -13.97
N ASN A 44 -4.71 -9.20 -13.02
CA ASN A 44 -6.12 -9.42 -12.81
C ASN A 44 -6.80 -8.16 -12.26
N SER A 45 -8.08 -8.01 -12.54
CA SER A 45 -8.89 -6.93 -12.04
C SER A 45 -10.33 -7.41 -11.89
N ASP A 46 -10.68 -7.80 -10.68
CA ASP A 46 -12.04 -8.12 -10.29
C ASP A 46 -12.66 -6.96 -9.49
N LEU A 47 -13.97 -6.84 -9.50
CA LEU A 47 -14.67 -5.76 -8.78
C LEU A 47 -14.27 -5.66 -7.31
N LEU A 48 -14.12 -6.80 -6.62
CA LEU A 48 -13.70 -6.81 -5.22
C LEU A 48 -12.28 -6.28 -5.07
N GLU A 49 -11.38 -6.67 -5.96
CA GLU A 49 -9.99 -6.24 -5.97
C GLU A 49 -9.89 -4.72 -6.23
N ASP A 50 -10.67 -4.21 -7.18
CA ASP A 50 -10.73 -2.78 -7.48
C ASP A 50 -11.22 -1.95 -6.29
N ILE A 51 -12.26 -2.44 -5.59
CA ILE A 51 -12.74 -1.80 -4.35
C ILE A 51 -11.67 -1.81 -3.26
N ILE A 52 -10.93 -2.91 -3.11
CA ILE A 52 -9.81 -3.02 -2.17
C ILE A 52 -8.69 -2.04 -2.54
N HIS A 53 -8.35 -1.92 -3.82
CA HIS A 53 -7.36 -0.94 -4.29
C HIS A 53 -7.80 0.50 -4.00
N LEU A 54 -9.06 0.84 -4.24
CA LEU A 54 -9.61 2.16 -3.91
C LEU A 54 -9.58 2.43 -2.40
N GLY A 55 -9.98 1.46 -1.58
CA GLY A 55 -9.99 1.60 -0.12
C GLY A 55 -8.57 1.72 0.45
N SER A 56 -7.66 0.83 0.08
CA SER A 56 -6.26 0.87 0.54
C SER A 56 -5.52 2.08 -0.03
N GLY A 57 -5.77 2.45 -1.28
CA GLY A 57 -5.25 3.67 -1.90
C GLY A 57 -5.72 4.93 -1.19
N GLY A 58 -7.00 5.00 -0.81
CA GLY A 58 -7.56 6.09 -0.01
C GLY A 58 -6.91 6.20 1.37
N LEU A 59 -6.72 5.08 2.07
CA LEU A 59 -6.02 5.05 3.36
C LEU A 59 -4.56 5.48 3.25
N MET A 60 -3.86 5.02 2.21
CA MET A 60 -2.48 5.43 1.94
C MET A 60 -2.39 6.92 1.60
N ALA A 61 -3.28 7.43 0.73
CA ALA A 61 -3.34 8.85 0.41
C ALA A 61 -3.62 9.69 1.66
N TYR A 62 -4.55 9.27 2.50
CA TYR A 62 -4.82 9.93 3.78
C TYR A 62 -3.58 9.93 4.68
N ALA A 63 -2.89 8.79 4.83
CA ALA A 63 -1.66 8.70 5.62
C ALA A 63 -0.56 9.61 5.08
N GLY A 64 -0.44 9.73 3.76
CA GLY A 64 0.59 10.53 3.12
C GLY A 64 0.32 12.04 3.10
N PHE A 65 -0.93 12.46 2.86
CA PHE A 65 -1.28 13.86 2.63
C PHE A 65 -1.91 14.57 3.83
N ALA A 66 -2.72 13.87 4.61
CA ALA A 66 -3.56 14.49 5.64
C ALA A 66 -3.17 14.13 7.07
N LEU A 67 -2.69 12.91 7.30
CA LEU A 67 -2.39 12.44 8.65
C LEU A 67 -1.15 13.14 9.20
N ARG A 68 -1.27 13.73 10.40
CA ARG A 68 -0.15 14.42 11.06
C ARG A 68 0.66 13.51 11.98
N ASP A 69 0.04 12.46 12.50
CA ASP A 69 0.69 11.49 13.39
C ASP A 69 1.54 10.50 12.58
N ASN A 70 2.85 10.62 12.73
CA ASN A 70 3.80 9.74 12.03
C ASN A 70 3.76 8.30 12.53
N SER A 71 3.44 8.07 13.80
CA SER A 71 3.31 6.70 14.35
C SER A 71 2.12 5.99 13.72
N LEU A 72 0.99 6.68 13.60
CA LEU A 72 -0.19 6.14 12.93
C LEU A 72 0.03 5.95 11.42
N ALA A 73 0.71 6.89 10.75
CA ALA A 73 1.07 6.73 9.34
C ALA A 73 1.93 5.48 9.13
N ARG A 74 2.94 5.24 9.97
CA ARG A 74 3.77 4.03 9.94
C ARG A 74 2.95 2.76 10.17
N THR A 75 2.04 2.79 11.13
CA THR A 75 1.16 1.65 11.44
C THR A 75 0.25 1.31 10.25
N LEU A 76 -0.32 2.32 9.59
CA LEU A 76 -1.15 2.11 8.40
C LEU A 76 -0.33 1.55 7.22
N VAL A 77 0.84 2.13 6.95
CA VAL A 77 1.73 1.66 5.87
C VAL A 77 2.20 0.23 6.13
N GLY A 78 2.70 -0.05 7.33
CA GLY A 78 3.18 -1.38 7.69
C GLY A 78 2.06 -2.42 7.77
N GLY A 79 0.91 -2.04 8.32
CA GLY A 79 -0.27 -2.91 8.41
C GLY A 79 -0.81 -3.30 7.04
N LEU A 80 -0.96 -2.35 6.11
CA LEU A 80 -1.30 -2.65 4.73
C LEU A 80 -0.21 -3.47 4.03
N GLY A 81 1.07 -3.23 4.35
CA GLY A 81 2.17 -4.07 3.89
C GLY A 81 2.00 -5.54 4.29
N VAL A 82 1.61 -5.81 5.53
CA VAL A 82 1.31 -7.18 5.99
C VAL A 82 0.15 -7.78 5.21
N VAL A 83 -0.93 -7.03 4.99
CA VAL A 83 -2.08 -7.50 4.21
C VAL A 83 -1.67 -7.85 2.79
N TYR A 84 -0.93 -6.98 2.09
CA TYR A 84 -0.45 -7.24 0.73
C TYR A 84 0.49 -8.45 0.67
N LEU A 85 1.37 -8.61 1.66
CA LEU A 85 2.25 -9.77 1.75
C LEU A 85 1.45 -11.08 1.86
N LEU A 86 0.44 -11.10 2.74
CA LEU A 86 -0.43 -12.27 2.92
C LEU A 86 -1.21 -12.59 1.65
N VAL A 87 -1.78 -11.58 0.98
CA VAL A 87 -2.49 -11.76 -0.29
C VAL A 87 -1.56 -12.34 -1.35
N GLY A 88 -0.34 -11.80 -1.48
CA GLY A 88 0.66 -12.32 -2.42
C GLY A 88 1.03 -13.78 -2.16
N LEU A 89 1.20 -14.17 -0.89
CA LEU A 89 1.48 -15.56 -0.51
C LEU A 89 0.28 -16.47 -0.77
N LEU A 90 -0.92 -16.03 -0.39
CA LEU A 90 -2.15 -16.79 -0.59
C LEU A 90 -2.47 -16.98 -2.07
N GLY A 91 -2.15 -16.01 -2.91
CA GLY A 91 -2.37 -16.08 -4.34
C GLY A 91 -1.64 -17.25 -5.03
N PHE A 92 -0.55 -17.78 -4.45
CA PHE A 92 0.13 -18.96 -4.96
C PHE A 92 -0.58 -20.27 -4.60
N VAL A 93 -1.27 -20.34 -3.46
CA VAL A 93 -1.91 -21.58 -2.97
C VAL A 93 -3.42 -21.57 -3.19
N ALA A 94 -4.02 -20.41 -3.27
CA ALA A 94 -5.45 -20.21 -3.49
C ALA A 94 -5.68 -19.01 -4.41
N PRO A 95 -5.36 -19.13 -5.73
CA PRO A 95 -5.39 -17.98 -6.65
C PRO A 95 -6.75 -17.26 -6.70
N ASN A 96 -7.84 -18.00 -6.54
CA ASN A 96 -9.20 -17.43 -6.50
C ASN A 96 -9.62 -16.94 -5.11
N LEU A 97 -8.73 -16.96 -4.12
CA LEU A 97 -9.03 -16.66 -2.70
C LEU A 97 -10.35 -17.30 -2.24
N PHE A 98 -10.45 -18.61 -2.42
CA PHE A 98 -11.64 -19.40 -2.07
C PHE A 98 -12.94 -18.95 -2.77
N GLY A 99 -12.82 -18.39 -3.97
CA GLY A 99 -13.94 -17.93 -4.80
C GLY A 99 -14.27 -16.43 -4.66
N LEU A 100 -13.52 -15.69 -3.82
CA LEU A 100 -13.70 -14.23 -3.69
C LEU A 100 -13.19 -13.47 -4.90
N ILE A 101 -12.18 -14.00 -5.59
CA ILE A 101 -11.58 -13.44 -6.81
C ILE A 101 -11.87 -14.44 -7.96
N PRO A 102 -12.97 -14.30 -8.68
CA PRO A 102 -13.39 -15.30 -9.67
C PRO A 102 -12.40 -15.55 -10.81
N THR A 103 -11.73 -14.52 -11.29
CA THR A 103 -10.72 -14.63 -12.36
C THR A 103 -9.38 -15.14 -11.87
N GLY A 104 -9.12 -15.04 -10.58
CA GLY A 104 -7.90 -15.51 -9.90
C GLY A 104 -6.69 -14.61 -10.13
N TYR A 105 -5.76 -14.64 -9.18
CA TYR A 105 -4.51 -13.89 -9.27
C TYR A 105 -3.55 -14.51 -10.28
N THR A 106 -2.93 -13.67 -11.10
CA THR A 106 -1.83 -14.06 -11.98
C THR A 106 -0.50 -14.13 -11.22
N LEU A 107 0.53 -14.68 -11.86
CA LEU A 107 1.88 -14.62 -11.30
C LEU A 107 2.35 -13.16 -11.09
N ALA A 108 2.00 -12.27 -12.02
CA ALA A 108 2.35 -10.86 -11.93
C ALA A 108 1.67 -10.20 -10.72
N ASP A 109 0.39 -10.49 -10.46
CA ASP A 109 -0.32 -10.01 -9.27
C ASP A 109 0.35 -10.47 -7.98
N ASN A 110 0.66 -11.77 -7.89
CA ASN A 110 1.29 -12.33 -6.70
C ASN A 110 2.65 -11.70 -6.42
N LEU A 111 3.50 -11.56 -7.45
CA LEU A 111 4.82 -10.93 -7.31
C LEU A 111 4.72 -9.46 -6.92
N LEU A 112 3.75 -8.74 -7.50
CA LEU A 112 3.51 -7.34 -7.16
C LEU A 112 3.02 -7.19 -5.71
N HIS A 113 2.08 -8.02 -5.28
CA HIS A 113 1.59 -8.03 -3.91
C HIS A 113 2.71 -8.35 -2.90
N LEU A 114 3.58 -9.32 -3.20
CA LEU A 114 4.75 -9.61 -2.37
C LEU A 114 5.70 -8.41 -2.29
N ALA A 115 6.02 -7.78 -3.42
CA ALA A 115 6.91 -6.63 -3.44
C ALA A 115 6.34 -5.45 -2.63
N LEU A 116 5.06 -5.10 -2.84
CA LEU A 116 4.38 -4.04 -2.09
C LEU A 116 4.26 -4.38 -0.61
N GLY A 117 4.01 -5.64 -0.29
CA GLY A 117 3.95 -6.13 1.08
C GLY A 117 5.28 -5.97 1.81
N ILE A 118 6.38 -6.44 1.22
CA ILE A 118 7.73 -6.31 1.78
C ILE A 118 8.11 -4.83 1.95
N LEU A 119 7.92 -4.02 0.91
CA LEU A 119 8.23 -2.59 0.98
C LEU A 119 7.40 -1.87 2.04
N GLY A 120 6.11 -2.16 2.14
CA GLY A 120 5.23 -1.59 3.15
C GLY A 120 5.67 -1.92 4.58
N ILE A 121 6.07 -3.18 4.82
CA ILE A 121 6.61 -3.62 6.13
C ILE A 121 7.92 -2.91 6.43
N VAL A 122 8.85 -2.87 5.48
CA VAL A 122 10.15 -2.21 5.66
C VAL A 122 9.95 -0.73 5.99
N VAL A 123 9.17 -0.01 5.18
CA VAL A 123 8.94 1.43 5.36
C VAL A 123 8.14 1.71 6.64
N GLY A 124 7.11 0.91 6.91
CA GLY A 124 6.24 1.12 8.07
C GLY A 124 6.89 0.73 9.40
N PHE A 125 7.58 -0.40 9.44
CA PHE A 125 8.01 -0.98 10.72
C PHE A 125 9.52 -1.03 10.92
N LEU A 126 10.33 -1.19 9.86
CA LEU A 126 11.75 -1.47 9.98
C LEU A 126 12.65 -0.25 9.79
N LEU A 127 12.22 0.78 9.04
CA LEU A 127 13.02 2.00 8.96
C LEU A 127 13.19 2.65 10.35
N PRO A 128 14.38 3.16 10.66
CA PRO A 128 14.64 3.82 11.94
C PRO A 128 13.62 4.93 12.25
N ARG A 129 13.33 5.13 13.52
CA ARG A 129 12.58 6.31 13.98
C ARG A 129 13.60 7.37 14.31
N SER A 130 13.43 8.59 13.76
CA SER A 130 14.24 9.72 14.21
C SER A 130 13.96 9.95 15.69
N THR A 131 14.90 9.56 16.54
CA THR A 131 14.92 10.03 17.93
C THR A 131 15.31 11.49 17.88
N ALA A 132 14.34 12.39 18.17
CA ALA A 132 14.69 13.78 18.46
C ALA A 132 15.71 13.74 19.58
N ALA A 133 16.96 14.12 19.31
CA ALA A 133 17.94 14.31 20.36
C ALA A 133 17.40 15.39 21.28
N VAL A 134 16.95 14.97 22.47
CA VAL A 134 16.65 15.88 23.57
C VAL A 134 18.01 16.47 23.99
N ARG A 135 18.33 17.63 23.50
CA ARG A 135 19.42 18.48 24.01
C ARG A 135 18.82 19.59 24.84
#